data_4588a5fb4b61420e776598fd294b31e4
#
_entry.id   4588a5fb4b61420e776598fd294b31e4
#
_cell.length_a   1.000
_cell.length_b   1.000
_cell.length_c   1.000
_cell.angle_alpha   90.00
_cell.angle_beta   90.00
_cell.angle_gamma   90.00
#
_symmetry.space_group_name_H-M   'P 1'
#
loop_
_entity.id
_entity.type
_entity.pdbx_description
1 polymer ?
#
loop_
_entity_poly.entity_id
_entity_poly.type
_entity_poly.pdbx_seq_one_letter_code
_entity_poly.pdbx_strand_id
1 'polypeptide(L)'
;MLNTSTSTTGPNRLLRSFRKGFSLVELLAVMSIIAILLSLASVGISRIGKGQGVTAGLAIGEGLLAQARILAMNNNAPARLIIHGDLNDSDPIQRERYRRMMMVVHQTTDDEGRINTTWRRVGSPTFLPQGVYYSPEMSSADMRLGGVLPEDRHQLTNQAADTWQCHFYEFNGQGVCTTPGAGFVVVNGARPSGAAQPMLGGKLDLGGFVVLKNGGTTMIRDITRLGAVGTR
;
A
#
# COMPACT_ATOMS: atom_id res chain seq x y z
N MET A 1 -88.25 -48.56 10.74
CA MET A 1 -88.13 -47.12 10.96
C MET A 1 -86.79 -46.70 10.43
N LEU A 2 -86.75 -46.12 9.23
CA LEU A 2 -85.57 -45.70 8.52
C LEU A 2 -85.43 -44.21 8.74
N ASN A 3 -84.27 -43.78 9.29
CA ASN A 3 -83.97 -42.38 9.52
C ASN A 3 -82.90 -41.94 8.50
N THR A 4 -83.31 -41.24 7.48
CA THR A 4 -82.47 -40.68 6.45
C THR A 4 -82.00 -39.28 6.87
N SER A 5 -80.70 -39.09 7.19
CA SER A 5 -80.08 -37.81 7.43
C SER A 5 -79.51 -37.30 6.12
N THR A 6 -80.06 -36.22 5.62
CA THR A 6 -79.55 -35.42 4.50
C THR A 6 -78.42 -34.49 4.93
N SER A 7 -77.24 -34.74 4.41
CA SER A 7 -76.08 -33.83 4.60
C SER A 7 -76.13 -32.72 3.52
N THR A 8 -76.27 -31.45 3.96
CA THR A 8 -76.23 -30.27 3.09
C THR A 8 -74.77 -29.84 2.93
N THR A 9 -74.23 -30.07 1.74
CA THR A 9 -72.89 -29.61 1.33
C THR A 9 -72.98 -28.12 0.93
N GLY A 10 -72.46 -27.22 1.76
CA GLY A 10 -72.37 -25.81 1.42
C GLY A 10 -71.26 -25.52 0.41
N PRO A 11 -71.43 -24.54 -0.49
CA PRO A 11 -70.44 -24.22 -1.50
C PRO A 11 -69.17 -23.55 -0.89
N ASN A 12 -68.05 -24.21 -1.00
CA ASN A 12 -66.73 -23.60 -0.66
C ASN A 12 -66.46 -22.38 -1.59
N ARG A 13 -66.63 -21.20 -1.05
CA ARG A 13 -66.13 -19.96 -1.68
C ARG A 13 -64.61 -19.95 -1.59
N LEU A 14 -63.93 -20.31 -2.67
CA LEU A 14 -62.54 -20.10 -2.88
C LEU A 14 -62.30 -18.57 -2.95
N LEU A 15 -61.76 -18.02 -1.88
CA LEU A 15 -61.28 -16.64 -1.88
C LEU A 15 -60.10 -16.51 -2.86
N ARG A 16 -60.40 -16.05 -4.07
CA ARG A 16 -59.40 -15.70 -5.07
C ARG A 16 -58.62 -14.48 -4.50
N SER A 17 -57.44 -14.76 -3.92
CA SER A 17 -56.47 -13.75 -3.59
C SER A 17 -56.04 -13.05 -4.87
N PHE A 18 -56.49 -11.85 -5.11
CA PHE A 18 -56.02 -11.01 -6.20
C PHE A 18 -54.56 -10.65 -5.88
N ARG A 19 -53.60 -11.34 -6.44
CA ARG A 19 -52.21 -10.92 -6.48
C ARG A 19 -52.17 -9.62 -7.32
N LYS A 20 -52.09 -8.49 -6.67
CA LYS A 20 -51.81 -7.21 -7.35
C LYS A 20 -50.42 -7.31 -7.97
N GLY A 21 -50.35 -7.36 -9.28
CA GLY A 21 -49.10 -7.27 -10.03
C GLY A 21 -48.52 -5.87 -9.87
N PHE A 22 -47.20 -5.77 -9.86
CA PHE A 22 -46.49 -4.48 -9.86
C PHE A 22 -46.85 -3.71 -11.14
N SER A 23 -47.12 -2.41 -10.99
CA SER A 23 -47.32 -1.53 -12.14
C SER A 23 -45.96 -1.21 -12.79
N LEU A 24 -45.95 -0.99 -14.09
CA LEU A 24 -44.75 -0.62 -14.84
C LEU A 24 -44.13 0.68 -14.30
N VAL A 25 -44.96 1.63 -13.84
CA VAL A 25 -44.52 2.88 -13.20
C VAL A 25 -43.82 2.65 -11.86
N GLU A 26 -44.32 1.71 -11.07
CA GLU A 26 -43.73 1.35 -9.76
C GLU A 26 -42.35 0.69 -9.93
N LEU A 27 -42.19 -0.18 -10.96
CA LEU A 27 -40.90 -0.76 -11.30
C LEU A 27 -39.91 0.32 -11.77
N LEU A 28 -40.36 1.26 -12.59
CA LEU A 28 -39.53 2.36 -13.09
C LEU A 28 -39.11 3.30 -11.95
N ALA A 29 -39.99 3.60 -11.00
CA ALA A 29 -39.66 4.40 -9.81
C ALA A 29 -38.61 3.71 -8.94
N VAL A 30 -38.75 2.41 -8.68
CA VAL A 30 -37.77 1.62 -7.89
C VAL A 30 -36.40 1.60 -8.59
N MET A 31 -36.35 1.36 -9.89
CA MET A 31 -35.10 1.37 -10.65
C MET A 31 -34.42 2.75 -10.63
N SER A 32 -35.19 3.83 -10.68
CA SER A 32 -34.66 5.19 -10.58
C SER A 32 -34.02 5.46 -9.22
N ILE A 33 -34.67 5.04 -8.13
CA ILE A 33 -34.14 5.17 -6.76
C ILE A 33 -32.85 4.35 -6.60
N ILE A 34 -32.84 3.11 -7.09
CA ILE A 34 -31.65 2.25 -7.05
C ILE A 34 -30.49 2.89 -7.83
N ALA A 35 -30.73 3.43 -9.01
CA ALA A 35 -29.70 4.08 -9.81
C ALA A 35 -29.09 5.29 -9.08
N ILE A 36 -29.91 6.11 -8.41
CA ILE A 36 -29.44 7.24 -7.60
C ILE A 36 -28.60 6.73 -6.40
N LEU A 37 -29.08 5.72 -5.69
CA LEU A 37 -28.36 5.16 -4.54
C LEU A 37 -27.01 4.54 -4.95
N LEU A 38 -26.97 3.82 -6.07
CA LEU A 38 -25.72 3.24 -6.59
C LEU A 38 -24.72 4.33 -7.00
N SER A 39 -25.17 5.44 -7.59
CA SER A 39 -24.29 6.54 -7.95
C SER A 39 -23.64 7.20 -6.72
N LEU A 40 -24.38 7.39 -5.64
CA LEU A 40 -23.88 7.93 -4.38
C LEU A 40 -22.95 6.94 -3.66
N ALA A 41 -23.26 5.65 -3.66
CA ALA A 41 -22.43 4.60 -3.06
C ALA A 41 -21.05 4.49 -3.74
N SER A 42 -20.99 4.65 -5.07
CA SER A 42 -19.74 4.58 -5.83
C SER A 42 -18.68 5.58 -5.38
N VAL A 43 -19.09 6.80 -5.02
CA VAL A 43 -18.16 7.84 -4.51
C VAL A 43 -17.63 7.51 -3.11
N GLY A 44 -18.46 6.90 -2.26
CA GLY A 44 -18.06 6.53 -0.89
C GLY A 44 -17.02 5.41 -0.85
N ILE A 45 -17.20 4.37 -1.65
CA ILE A 45 -16.32 3.20 -1.69
C ILE A 45 -14.91 3.56 -2.18
N SER A 46 -14.78 4.44 -3.15
CA SER A 46 -13.47 4.86 -3.69
C SER A 46 -12.62 5.63 -2.67
N ARG A 47 -13.22 6.33 -1.71
CA ARG A 47 -12.49 7.05 -0.65
C ARG A 47 -12.02 6.12 0.47
N ILE A 48 -12.82 5.13 0.85
CA ILE A 48 -12.47 4.16 1.90
C ILE A 48 -11.25 3.32 1.47
N GLY A 49 -11.20 2.87 0.22
CA GLY A 49 -10.10 2.08 -0.31
C GLY A 49 -8.74 2.80 -0.32
N LYS A 50 -8.74 4.12 -0.52
CA LYS A 50 -7.50 4.92 -0.58
C LYS A 50 -6.79 5.01 0.78
N GLY A 51 -7.53 5.25 1.86
CA GLY A 51 -6.95 5.31 3.21
C GLY A 51 -6.39 3.96 3.68
N GLN A 52 -7.08 2.86 3.37
CA GLN A 52 -6.63 1.51 3.69
C GLN A 52 -5.33 1.15 2.96
N GLY A 53 -5.16 1.59 1.71
CA GLY A 53 -3.95 1.36 0.94
C GLY A 53 -2.71 1.99 1.57
N VAL A 54 -2.81 3.23 2.02
CA VAL A 54 -1.71 3.95 2.70
C VAL A 54 -1.35 3.25 4.01
N THR A 55 -2.34 2.91 4.85
CA THR A 55 -2.11 2.21 6.11
C THR A 55 -1.43 0.85 5.90
N ALA A 56 -1.90 0.08 4.91
CA ALA A 56 -1.26 -1.19 4.54
C ALA A 56 0.17 -0.98 4.03
N GLY A 57 0.42 0.07 3.23
CA GLY A 57 1.75 0.42 2.76
C GLY A 57 2.72 0.76 3.88
N LEU A 58 2.26 1.48 4.91
CA LEU A 58 3.05 1.78 6.11
C LEU A 58 3.38 0.51 6.90
N ALA A 59 2.39 -0.37 7.12
CA ALA A 59 2.62 -1.63 7.82
C ALA A 59 3.63 -2.53 7.09
N ILE A 60 3.59 -2.57 5.76
CA ILE A 60 4.59 -3.27 4.95
C ILE A 60 5.97 -2.65 5.15
N GLY A 61 6.09 -1.33 5.09
CA GLY A 61 7.34 -0.61 5.30
C GLY A 61 7.94 -0.89 6.69
N GLU A 62 7.14 -0.81 7.75
CA GLU A 62 7.56 -1.13 9.13
C GLU A 62 8.04 -2.58 9.26
N GLY A 63 7.30 -3.52 8.66
CA GLY A 63 7.68 -4.94 8.68
C GLY A 63 9.01 -5.20 7.99
N LEU A 64 9.25 -4.59 6.83
CA LEU A 64 10.51 -4.73 6.10
C LEU A 64 11.69 -4.03 6.81
N LEU A 65 11.47 -2.89 7.47
CA LEU A 65 12.49 -2.23 8.30
C LEU A 65 12.85 -3.11 9.51
N ALA A 66 11.88 -3.68 10.19
CA ALA A 66 12.11 -4.62 11.29
C ALA A 66 12.89 -5.87 10.80
N GLN A 67 12.54 -6.41 9.63
CA GLN A 67 13.27 -7.51 9.01
C GLN A 67 14.73 -7.14 8.70
N ALA A 68 14.96 -5.97 8.08
CA ALA A 68 16.31 -5.50 7.78
C ALA A 68 17.15 -5.36 9.06
N ARG A 69 16.57 -4.78 10.12
CA ARG A 69 17.24 -4.66 11.42
C ARG A 69 17.61 -6.01 12.02
N ILE A 70 16.68 -6.98 12.04
CA ILE A 70 16.92 -8.32 12.57
C ILE A 70 18.05 -9.01 11.78
N LEU A 71 18.04 -8.90 10.46
CA LEU A 71 19.07 -9.47 9.61
C LEU A 71 20.44 -8.84 9.84
N ALA A 72 20.49 -7.52 10.03
CA ALA A 72 21.72 -6.82 10.35
C ALA A 72 22.34 -7.37 11.65
N MET A 73 21.52 -7.53 12.71
CA MET A 73 21.97 -8.07 13.99
C MET A 73 22.38 -9.56 13.89
N ASN A 74 21.61 -10.37 13.18
CA ASN A 74 21.89 -11.80 13.07
C ASN A 74 23.17 -12.10 12.29
N ASN A 75 23.47 -11.29 11.27
CA ASN A 75 24.68 -11.48 10.45
C ASN A 75 25.87 -10.63 10.94
N ASN A 76 25.69 -9.84 11.98
CA ASN A 76 26.66 -8.83 12.44
C ASN A 76 27.24 -8.01 11.27
N ALA A 77 26.39 -7.66 10.30
CA ALA A 77 26.75 -6.97 9.06
C ALA A 77 25.61 -6.03 8.63
N PRO A 78 25.91 -5.03 7.80
CA PRO A 78 24.87 -4.10 7.33
C PRO A 78 23.73 -4.79 6.59
N ALA A 79 22.50 -4.32 6.84
CA ALA A 79 21.32 -4.68 6.07
C ALA A 79 20.51 -3.45 5.71
N ARG A 80 19.87 -3.47 4.54
CA ARG A 80 19.11 -2.35 3.98
C ARG A 80 17.71 -2.76 3.62
N LEU A 81 16.75 -1.88 3.87
CA LEU A 81 15.52 -1.82 3.11
C LEU A 81 15.79 -0.96 1.88
N ILE A 82 15.64 -1.50 0.68
CA ILE A 82 15.78 -0.78 -0.58
C ILE A 82 14.42 -0.57 -1.23
N ILE A 83 14.25 0.57 -1.88
CA ILE A 83 13.04 0.98 -2.59
C ILE A 83 13.44 1.39 -4.00
N HIS A 84 12.84 0.76 -4.99
CA HIS A 84 13.16 1.00 -6.40
C HIS A 84 12.85 2.46 -6.80
N GLY A 85 13.88 3.19 -7.24
CA GLY A 85 13.80 4.59 -7.61
C GLY A 85 14.11 4.89 -9.08
N ASP A 86 14.51 3.87 -9.86
CA ASP A 86 14.87 4.06 -11.27
C ASP A 86 13.64 4.08 -12.17
N LEU A 87 13.59 5.08 -13.05
CA LEU A 87 12.50 5.26 -14.00
C LEU A 87 12.97 4.87 -15.38
N ASN A 88 12.65 3.67 -15.83
CA ASN A 88 12.87 3.23 -17.20
C ASN A 88 11.52 3.13 -17.93
N ASP A 89 11.27 4.04 -18.85
CA ASP A 89 10.01 4.17 -19.56
C ASP A 89 9.78 3.08 -20.62
N SER A 90 10.84 2.43 -21.08
CA SER A 90 10.78 1.44 -22.17
C SER A 90 10.25 0.09 -21.71
N ASP A 91 10.39 -0.26 -20.41
CA ASP A 91 9.98 -1.56 -19.86
C ASP A 91 8.74 -1.45 -18.98
N PRO A 92 7.60 -2.09 -19.35
CA PRO A 92 6.39 -2.12 -18.53
C PRO A 92 6.59 -2.66 -17.11
N ILE A 93 7.51 -3.63 -16.94
CA ILE A 93 7.82 -4.23 -15.64
C ILE A 93 8.48 -3.21 -14.72
N GLN A 94 9.37 -2.37 -15.26
CA GLN A 94 10.03 -1.32 -14.48
C GLN A 94 9.05 -0.26 -14.01
N ARG A 95 8.05 0.06 -14.84
CA ARG A 95 6.99 1.00 -14.46
C ARG A 95 6.20 0.53 -13.25
N GLU A 96 5.93 -0.77 -13.14
CA GLU A 96 5.24 -1.30 -11.95
C GLU A 96 6.12 -1.29 -10.70
N ARG A 97 7.42 -1.45 -10.84
CA ARG A 97 8.40 -1.46 -9.75
C ARG A 97 8.66 -0.07 -9.19
N TYR A 98 8.64 0.93 -10.05
CA TYR A 98 8.98 2.31 -9.71
C TYR A 98 8.20 2.82 -8.50
N ARG A 99 8.94 3.16 -7.43
CA ARG A 99 8.42 3.67 -6.14
C ARG A 99 7.40 2.76 -5.43
N ARG A 100 7.29 1.49 -5.85
CA ARG A 100 6.39 0.52 -5.25
C ARG A 100 7.10 -0.74 -4.79
N MET A 101 8.15 -1.15 -5.51
CA MET A 101 8.90 -2.36 -5.17
C MET A 101 9.87 -2.07 -4.03
N MET A 102 9.81 -2.89 -3.00
CA MET A 102 10.67 -2.86 -1.83
C MET A 102 11.29 -4.24 -1.61
N MET A 103 12.50 -4.27 -1.10
CA MET A 103 13.22 -5.50 -0.81
C MET A 103 14.22 -5.28 0.31
N VAL A 104 14.48 -6.33 1.07
CA VAL A 104 15.58 -6.33 2.04
C VAL A 104 16.80 -6.97 1.42
N VAL A 105 17.95 -6.30 1.58
CA VAL A 105 19.27 -6.82 1.22
C VAL A 105 20.19 -6.75 2.41
N HIS A 106 21.15 -7.66 2.51
CA HIS A 106 22.13 -7.68 3.59
C HIS A 106 23.51 -8.06 3.09
N GLN A 107 24.51 -7.68 3.82
CA GLN A 107 25.87 -8.20 3.69
C GLN A 107 26.07 -9.36 4.67
N THR A 108 27.10 -10.15 4.46
CA THR A 108 27.50 -11.26 5.36
C THR A 108 28.88 -11.00 5.91
N THR A 109 29.17 -11.56 7.07
CA THR A 109 30.51 -11.57 7.66
C THR A 109 31.18 -12.89 7.30
N ASP A 110 32.45 -12.87 6.94
CA ASP A 110 33.27 -14.08 6.75
C ASP A 110 33.74 -14.65 8.10
N ASP A 111 34.42 -15.81 8.06
CA ASP A 111 34.92 -16.50 9.27
C ASP A 111 35.99 -15.69 10.03
N GLU A 112 36.64 -14.73 9.34
CA GLU A 112 37.61 -13.81 9.94
C GLU A 112 36.95 -12.52 10.50
N GLY A 113 35.63 -12.42 10.43
CA GLY A 113 34.87 -11.26 10.93
C GLY A 113 34.85 -10.06 9.99
N ARG A 114 35.33 -10.22 8.73
CA ARG A 114 35.31 -9.15 7.74
C ARG A 114 33.97 -9.11 7.02
N ILE A 115 33.45 -7.92 6.81
CA ILE A 115 32.17 -7.72 6.11
C ILE A 115 32.40 -7.92 4.59
N ASN A 116 31.64 -8.84 4.02
CA ASN A 116 31.59 -9.01 2.56
C ASN A 116 30.81 -7.85 1.94
N THR A 117 31.43 -7.11 1.03
CA THR A 117 30.82 -5.92 0.41
C THR A 117 29.70 -6.25 -0.57
N THR A 118 29.49 -7.52 -0.91
CA THR A 118 28.42 -7.95 -1.81
C THR A 118 27.08 -7.99 -1.10
N TRP A 119 26.10 -7.27 -1.63
CA TRP A 119 24.74 -7.29 -1.15
C TRP A 119 24.00 -8.54 -1.62
N ARG A 120 23.40 -9.27 -0.67
CA ARG A 120 22.56 -10.45 -0.94
C ARG A 120 21.09 -10.13 -0.66
N ARG A 121 20.24 -10.56 -1.57
CA ARG A 121 18.79 -10.38 -1.43
C ARG A 121 18.18 -11.36 -0.44
N VAL A 122 17.13 -10.93 0.25
CA VAL A 122 16.36 -11.74 1.19
C VAL A 122 14.94 -11.90 0.68
N GLY A 123 14.60 -13.12 0.31
CA GLY A 123 13.25 -13.44 -0.17
C GLY A 123 12.89 -12.82 -1.51
N SER A 124 11.60 -12.69 -1.75
CA SER A 124 11.02 -12.08 -2.95
C SER A 124 10.74 -10.58 -2.74
N PRO A 125 10.75 -9.78 -3.82
CA PRO A 125 10.33 -8.39 -3.73
C PRO A 125 8.91 -8.25 -3.20
N THR A 126 8.69 -7.26 -2.37
CA THR A 126 7.37 -6.88 -1.85
C THR A 126 6.93 -5.59 -2.51
N PHE A 127 5.65 -5.48 -2.85
CA PHE A 127 5.10 -4.31 -3.50
C PHE A 127 4.15 -3.57 -2.57
N LEU A 128 4.20 -2.25 -2.61
CA LEU A 128 3.16 -1.42 -2.03
C LEU A 128 1.79 -1.72 -2.68
N PRO A 129 0.69 -1.56 -1.97
CA PRO A 129 -0.65 -1.73 -2.53
C PRO A 129 -0.84 -0.95 -3.83
N GLN A 130 -1.73 -1.40 -4.69
CA GLN A 130 -2.02 -0.72 -5.94
C GLN A 130 -2.48 0.73 -5.68
N GLY A 131 -1.91 1.67 -6.42
CA GLY A 131 -2.20 3.10 -6.25
C GLY A 131 -1.49 3.74 -5.04
N VAL A 132 -0.59 3.03 -4.36
CA VAL A 132 0.25 3.59 -3.28
C VAL A 132 1.69 3.61 -3.74
N TYR A 133 2.35 4.75 -3.55
CA TYR A 133 3.74 4.98 -3.98
C TYR A 133 4.56 5.55 -2.83
N TYR A 134 5.81 5.15 -2.75
CA TYR A 134 6.79 5.79 -1.91
C TYR A 134 7.12 7.18 -2.46
N SER A 135 7.23 8.18 -1.58
CA SER A 135 7.61 9.54 -1.96
C SER A 135 8.97 9.90 -1.37
N PRO A 136 10.05 9.81 -2.15
CA PRO A 136 11.37 10.22 -1.70
C PRO A 136 11.43 11.73 -1.42
N GLU A 137 10.64 12.53 -2.10
CA GLU A 137 10.58 13.98 -1.92
C GLU A 137 10.03 14.39 -0.55
N MET A 138 9.14 13.55 0.02
CA MET A 138 8.57 13.75 1.35
C MET A 138 9.29 12.94 2.43
N SER A 139 10.10 11.94 2.03
CA SER A 139 10.91 11.09 2.89
C SER A 139 12.32 11.68 2.94
N SER A 140 12.66 12.42 3.97
CA SER A 140 14.02 12.98 4.12
C SER A 140 14.90 12.10 4.98
N ALA A 141 16.24 12.22 4.84
CA ALA A 141 17.21 11.54 5.69
C ALA A 141 17.12 12.01 7.15
N ASP A 142 16.79 13.26 7.35
CA ASP A 142 16.42 13.80 8.66
C ASP A 142 15.21 14.71 8.45
N MET A 143 14.07 14.29 9.00
CA MET A 143 12.82 15.03 8.90
C MET A 143 12.89 16.44 9.50
N ARG A 144 13.86 16.70 10.37
CA ARG A 144 14.09 18.04 10.97
C ARG A 144 14.94 18.93 10.08
N LEU A 145 15.89 18.35 9.35
CA LEU A 145 16.89 19.09 8.57
C LEU A 145 16.61 19.08 7.06
N GLY A 146 15.66 18.26 6.60
CA GLY A 146 15.28 18.18 5.18
C GLY A 146 16.37 17.57 4.28
N GLY A 147 17.19 16.66 4.81
CA GLY A 147 18.23 15.96 4.04
C GLY A 147 17.64 15.01 2.99
N VAL A 148 18.41 14.77 1.93
CA VAL A 148 18.06 13.77 0.91
C VAL A 148 18.37 12.38 1.43
N LEU A 149 17.47 11.40 1.18
CA LEU A 149 17.75 10.01 1.48
C LEU A 149 18.90 9.49 0.62
N PRO A 150 19.76 8.64 1.17
CA PRO A 150 20.84 8.04 0.40
C PRO A 150 20.28 7.13 -0.68
N GLU A 151 20.99 7.10 -1.82
CA GLU A 151 20.69 6.27 -2.97
C GLU A 151 21.91 5.43 -3.31
N ASP A 152 21.66 4.21 -3.79
CA ASP A 152 22.69 3.30 -4.26
C ASP A 152 22.14 2.36 -5.35
N ARG A 153 23.04 1.72 -6.09
CA ARG A 153 22.65 0.76 -7.12
C ARG A 153 22.67 -0.65 -6.57
N HIS A 154 21.55 -1.33 -6.68
CA HIS A 154 21.38 -2.70 -6.23
C HIS A 154 20.97 -3.63 -7.36
N GLN A 155 21.51 -4.82 -7.36
CA GLN A 155 21.12 -5.89 -8.26
C GLN A 155 19.79 -6.50 -7.77
N LEU A 156 18.72 -6.36 -8.55
CA LEU A 156 17.38 -6.82 -8.18
C LEU A 156 17.04 -8.21 -8.72
N THR A 157 17.79 -8.69 -9.71
CA THR A 157 17.62 -10.02 -10.29
C THR A 157 18.93 -10.82 -10.19
N ASN A 158 18.93 -12.07 -10.61
CA ASN A 158 20.15 -12.87 -10.67
C ASN A 158 21.05 -12.51 -11.87
N GLN A 159 20.64 -11.57 -12.72
CA GLN A 159 21.42 -11.11 -13.87
C GLN A 159 22.28 -9.92 -13.45
N ALA A 160 23.58 -10.00 -13.67
CA ALA A 160 24.54 -8.96 -13.26
C ALA A 160 24.26 -7.58 -13.91
N ALA A 161 23.62 -7.57 -15.07
CA ALA A 161 23.25 -6.34 -15.77
C ALA A 161 22.05 -5.61 -15.14
N ASP A 162 21.24 -6.28 -14.30
CA ASP A 162 20.03 -5.72 -13.69
C ASP A 162 20.35 -4.97 -12.39
N THR A 163 21.07 -3.88 -12.49
CA THR A 163 21.33 -2.99 -11.36
C THR A 163 20.45 -1.75 -11.48
N TRP A 164 19.74 -1.43 -10.42
CA TRP A 164 18.75 -0.35 -10.36
C TRP A 164 19.10 0.66 -9.28
N GLN A 165 18.85 1.92 -9.54
CA GLN A 165 18.91 2.96 -8.53
C GLN A 165 17.82 2.75 -7.50
N CYS A 166 18.20 2.72 -6.22
CA CYS A 166 17.28 2.50 -5.12
C CYS A 166 17.55 3.51 -4.00
N HIS A 167 16.49 4.04 -3.41
CA HIS A 167 16.58 4.69 -2.10
C HIS A 167 16.73 3.63 -1.03
N PHE A 168 17.46 3.90 0.04
CA PHE A 168 17.64 2.90 1.08
C PHE A 168 17.61 3.44 2.51
N TYR A 169 17.25 2.56 3.42
CA TYR A 169 17.38 2.71 4.88
C TYR A 169 18.31 1.62 5.36
N GLU A 170 19.36 1.96 6.09
CA GLU A 170 20.40 1.01 6.48
C GLU A 170 20.46 0.86 8.00
N PHE A 171 20.68 -0.39 8.42
CA PHE A 171 21.01 -0.77 9.79
C PHE A 171 22.40 -1.41 9.82
N ASN A 172 23.23 -1.01 10.78
CA ASN A 172 24.51 -1.65 11.02
C ASN A 172 24.34 -3.00 11.76
N GLY A 173 25.43 -3.77 11.91
CA GLY A 173 25.40 -5.07 12.60
C GLY A 173 24.92 -5.05 14.06
N GLN A 174 24.80 -3.87 14.66
CA GLN A 174 24.24 -3.68 16.00
C GLN A 174 22.74 -3.33 15.97
N GLY A 175 22.14 -3.29 14.78
CA GLY A 175 20.72 -2.92 14.59
C GLY A 175 20.43 -1.44 14.80
N VAL A 176 21.46 -0.60 14.67
CA VAL A 176 21.34 0.86 14.75
C VAL A 176 21.10 1.41 13.35
N CYS A 177 20.06 2.23 13.19
CA CYS A 177 19.79 2.93 11.93
C CYS A 177 20.92 3.94 11.66
N THR A 178 21.54 3.87 10.47
CA THR A 178 22.62 4.78 10.06
C THR A 178 22.10 6.14 9.58
N THR A 179 20.79 6.22 9.28
CA THR A 179 20.07 7.44 8.93
C THR A 179 18.98 7.75 9.98
N PRO A 180 19.34 8.04 11.24
CA PRO A 180 18.36 8.27 12.29
C PRO A 180 17.56 9.54 12.00
N GLY A 181 16.24 9.48 12.24
CA GLY A 181 15.33 10.58 11.92
C GLY A 181 14.84 10.57 10.48
N ALA A 182 15.26 9.60 9.68
CA ALA A 182 14.76 9.42 8.32
C ALA A 182 13.26 9.18 8.31
N GLY A 183 12.55 9.87 7.41
CA GLY A 183 11.13 9.67 7.18
C GLY A 183 10.90 8.57 6.14
N PHE A 184 9.84 7.82 6.34
CA PHE A 184 9.28 6.92 5.32
C PHE A 184 7.87 7.39 5.02
N VAL A 185 7.64 7.91 3.84
CA VAL A 185 6.35 8.49 3.43
C VAL A 185 5.81 7.77 2.21
N VAL A 186 4.56 7.36 2.29
CA VAL A 186 3.81 6.80 1.16
C VAL A 186 2.59 7.66 0.86
N VAL A 187 2.22 7.71 -0.40
CA VAL A 187 1.15 8.58 -0.90
C VAL A 187 0.27 7.80 -1.86
N ASN A 188 -1.03 8.09 -1.86
CA ASN A 188 -1.90 7.62 -2.91
C ASN A 188 -1.58 8.34 -4.22
N GLY A 189 -1.65 7.60 -5.30
CA GLY A 189 -1.41 8.13 -6.63
C GLY A 189 -2.07 7.27 -7.69
N ALA A 190 -2.04 7.75 -8.91
CA ALA A 190 -2.48 7.00 -10.08
C ALA A 190 -1.44 7.16 -11.18
N ARG A 191 -1.22 6.11 -11.94
CA ARG A 191 -0.42 6.19 -13.16
C ARG A 191 -1.36 6.09 -14.35
N PRO A 192 -1.62 7.18 -15.06
CA PRO A 192 -2.36 7.15 -16.32
C PRO A 192 -1.65 6.25 -17.34
N SER A 193 -2.40 5.63 -18.22
CA SER A 193 -1.84 4.84 -19.32
C SER A 193 -0.90 5.72 -20.15
N GLY A 194 0.33 5.23 -20.37
CA GLY A 194 1.37 5.98 -21.11
C GLY A 194 2.15 7.02 -20.30
N ALA A 195 1.78 7.29 -19.04
CA ALA A 195 2.56 8.20 -18.21
C ALA A 195 3.85 7.55 -17.69
N ALA A 196 4.98 8.26 -17.81
CA ALA A 196 6.27 7.84 -17.29
C ALA A 196 6.25 7.76 -15.75
N GLN A 197 5.71 8.77 -15.09
CA GLN A 197 5.66 8.87 -13.63
C GLN A 197 4.23 8.79 -13.10
N PRO A 198 4.03 8.28 -11.86
CA PRO A 198 2.74 8.35 -11.22
C PRO A 198 2.39 9.81 -10.88
N MET A 199 1.14 10.18 -11.07
CA MET A 199 0.57 11.40 -10.51
C MET A 199 0.24 11.13 -9.05
N LEU A 200 0.97 11.72 -8.14
CA LEU A 200 0.78 11.56 -6.71
C LEU A 200 -0.43 12.39 -6.26
N GLY A 201 -1.18 11.83 -5.30
CA GLY A 201 -2.32 12.50 -4.69
C GLY A 201 -1.92 13.72 -3.87
N GLY A 202 -2.91 14.52 -3.49
CA GLY A 202 -2.68 15.71 -2.66
C GLY A 202 -2.29 15.37 -1.21
N LYS A 203 -2.00 16.41 -0.44
CA LYS A 203 -1.53 16.33 0.96
C LYS A 203 -2.46 15.58 1.95
N LEU A 204 -3.68 15.26 1.56
CA LEU A 204 -4.66 14.56 2.40
C LEU A 204 -4.60 13.03 2.24
N ASP A 205 -3.92 12.52 1.22
CA ASP A 205 -3.91 11.11 0.84
C ASP A 205 -2.54 10.45 1.09
N LEU A 206 -1.85 10.86 2.13
CA LEU A 206 -0.51 10.37 2.46
C LEU A 206 -0.38 9.94 3.92
N GLY A 207 0.61 9.12 4.21
CA GLY A 207 0.97 8.67 5.55
C GLY A 207 2.46 8.46 5.65
N GLY A 208 2.98 8.51 6.87
CA GLY A 208 4.40 8.30 7.06
C GLY A 208 4.78 8.06 8.52
N PHE A 209 5.99 7.58 8.72
CA PHE A 209 6.62 7.44 10.02
C PHE A 209 8.10 7.86 9.95
N VAL A 210 8.67 8.16 11.10
CA VAL A 210 10.09 8.44 11.27
C VAL A 210 10.77 7.18 11.80
N VAL A 211 11.92 6.83 11.23
CA VAL A 211 12.77 5.74 11.69
C VAL A 211 13.70 6.26 12.77
N LEU A 212 13.60 5.70 13.97
CA LEU A 212 14.41 6.08 15.10
C LEU A 212 15.78 5.38 15.06
N LYS A 213 16.77 5.94 15.78
CA LYS A 213 18.13 5.38 15.86
C LYS A 213 18.14 3.93 16.31
N ASN A 214 17.26 3.56 17.24
CA ASN A 214 17.13 2.18 17.75
C ASN A 214 16.32 1.25 16.81
N GLY A 215 15.96 1.73 15.61
CA GLY A 215 15.17 0.99 14.62
C GLY A 215 13.67 0.91 14.91
N GLY A 216 13.18 1.58 15.95
CA GLY A 216 11.74 1.79 16.15
C GLY A 216 11.19 2.80 15.16
N THR A 217 9.86 2.86 15.05
CA THR A 217 9.15 3.80 14.18
C THR A 217 8.23 4.69 15.01
N THR A 218 8.04 5.91 14.56
CA THR A 218 7.07 6.84 15.15
C THR A 218 6.23 7.47 14.05
N MET A 219 4.93 7.28 14.11
CA MET A 219 3.99 7.83 13.11
C MET A 219 4.05 9.35 13.07
N ILE A 220 4.08 9.90 11.88
CA ILE A 220 4.03 11.34 11.66
C ILE A 220 2.55 11.77 11.70
N ARG A 221 2.21 12.63 12.67
CA ARG A 221 0.82 13.11 12.85
C ARG A 221 0.42 14.20 11.86
N ASP A 222 1.37 15.00 11.40
CA ASP A 222 1.11 16.13 10.51
C ASP A 222 2.20 16.22 9.43
N ILE A 223 2.02 15.41 8.39
CA ILE A 223 2.93 15.36 7.24
C ILE A 223 2.84 16.65 6.40
N THR A 224 1.72 17.37 6.48
CA THR A 224 1.50 18.59 5.69
C THR A 224 2.46 19.72 6.06
N ARG A 225 3.01 19.72 7.27
CA ARG A 225 4.01 20.67 7.74
C ARG A 225 5.44 20.38 7.27
N LEU A 226 5.73 19.13 6.88
CA LEU A 226 7.09 18.72 6.49
C LEU A 226 7.51 19.25 5.12
N GLY A 227 6.57 19.44 4.18
CA GLY A 227 6.85 20.03 2.87
C GLY A 227 7.08 21.55 2.85
N ALA A 228 6.87 22.23 3.97
CA ALA A 228 7.04 23.70 4.07
C ALA A 228 8.46 24.13 4.50
N VAL A 229 9.32 23.22 4.93
CA VAL A 229 10.68 23.53 5.41
C VAL A 229 11.70 23.58 4.26
N GLY A 230 11.37 23.09 3.08
CA GLY A 230 12.29 22.99 1.92
C GLY A 230 12.26 24.17 0.92
N THR A 231 11.48 25.22 1.17
CA THR A 231 11.43 26.44 0.31
C THR A 231 11.76 27.69 1.11
N ARG A 232 13.02 27.82 1.50
CA ARG A 232 13.67 29.10 1.81
C ARG A 232 15.08 29.11 1.22
#